data_831691f07073c1935647f4cfc6f32e30
#
_entry.id   831691f07073c1935647f4cfc6f32e30
#
_cell.length_a   1.000
_cell.length_b   1.000
_cell.length_c   1.000
_cell.angle_alpha   90.00
_cell.angle_beta   90.00
_cell.angle_gamma   90.00
#
_symmetry.space_group_name_H-M   'P 1'
#
loop_
_entity.id
_entity.type
_entity.pdbx_description
1 polymer ?
#
loop_
_entity_poly.entity_id
_entity_poly.type
_entity_poly.pdbx_seq_one_letter_code
_entity_poly.pdbx_strand_id
1 'polypeptide(L)'
;MSQLSLSEATHRNIQALNQAQRASLLPIVQQVLHYRDLVARQGWLVLEVAHQPFVEPVLSQAAQSYCDKVIELLLWGHDARAVAQVCQRGLLNQPFSALEQLALLLFSDGMLALSEGRPRDYLRDIMLASLGFEWQAALEEAEQAREREYSLAPLVWQPFTDAQLQQELENHAPSDQTPWRAAFLFAHLSDAQLQALLREAEASDWINLLWLLQSEPLWQRLADNLTQRTQRHFHESYQHHWQGVRRSQPLAAYWREAYQSFTNLYQLLHVQLGDEAMARLLGITESEALNGNDSDTNGH
;
A
#
# COMPACT_ATOMS: atom_id res chain seq x y z
N MET A 1 3.56 -13.71 23.46
CA MET A 1 2.61 -12.58 23.42
C MET A 1 2.97 -11.64 24.56
N SER A 2 3.42 -10.43 24.23
CA SER A 2 3.78 -9.41 25.22
C SER A 2 2.54 -8.59 25.50
N GLN A 3 1.76 -8.98 26.53
CA GLN A 3 0.59 -8.21 26.99
C GLN A 3 0.99 -7.26 28.12
N LEU A 4 0.50 -6.03 28.05
CA LEU A 4 0.61 -5.07 29.14
C LEU A 4 -0.37 -5.44 30.25
N SER A 5 0.13 -5.60 31.49
CA SER A 5 -0.73 -5.85 32.64
C SER A 5 -1.04 -4.53 33.36
N LEU A 6 -2.32 -4.23 33.54
CA LEU A 6 -2.81 -3.05 34.23
C LEU A 6 -3.04 -3.36 35.72
N SER A 7 -2.88 -2.34 36.56
CA SER A 7 -3.32 -2.45 37.96
C SER A 7 -4.86 -2.49 38.03
N GLU A 8 -5.41 -3.09 39.10
CA GLU A 8 -6.87 -3.10 39.31
C GLU A 8 -7.48 -1.69 39.40
N ALA A 9 -6.72 -0.73 39.95
CA ALA A 9 -7.17 0.66 40.00
C ALA A 9 -7.26 1.28 38.62
N THR A 10 -6.25 1.08 37.77
CA THR A 10 -6.23 1.53 36.40
C THR A 10 -7.37 0.91 35.57
N HIS A 11 -7.59 -0.40 35.76
CA HIS A 11 -8.67 -1.09 35.09
C HIS A 11 -10.06 -0.52 35.46
N ARG A 12 -10.33 -0.28 36.76
CA ARG A 12 -11.57 0.36 37.23
C ARG A 12 -11.76 1.77 36.65
N ASN A 13 -10.70 2.57 36.60
CA ASN A 13 -10.75 3.92 36.04
C ASN A 13 -11.08 3.90 34.55
N ILE A 14 -10.48 2.99 33.77
CA ILE A 14 -10.77 2.80 32.34
C ILE A 14 -12.21 2.33 32.13
N GLN A 15 -12.72 1.45 32.99
CA GLN A 15 -14.12 1.00 32.90
C GLN A 15 -15.13 2.13 33.16
N ALA A 16 -14.78 3.13 33.96
CA ALA A 16 -15.61 4.29 34.25
C ALA A 16 -15.72 5.29 33.09
N LEU A 17 -14.91 5.15 32.02
CA LEU A 17 -15.00 6.01 30.83
C LEU A 17 -16.33 5.82 30.11
N ASN A 18 -16.98 6.95 29.81
CA ASN A 18 -18.24 6.95 29.05
C ASN A 18 -18.01 6.69 27.54
N GLN A 19 -19.10 6.46 26.81
CA GLN A 19 -19.05 6.15 25.38
C GLN A 19 -18.40 7.29 24.55
N ALA A 20 -18.70 8.56 24.86
CA ALA A 20 -18.10 9.68 24.12
C ALA A 20 -16.57 9.75 24.29
N GLN A 21 -16.08 9.48 25.51
CA GLN A 21 -14.66 9.39 25.80
C GLN A 21 -14.00 8.22 25.07
N ARG A 22 -14.65 7.05 25.00
CA ARG A 22 -14.14 5.90 24.23
C ARG A 22 -14.17 6.17 22.74
N ALA A 23 -15.22 6.78 22.23
CA ALA A 23 -15.33 7.17 20.81
C ALA A 23 -14.18 8.09 20.36
N SER A 24 -13.76 9.02 21.23
CA SER A 24 -12.64 9.92 20.93
C SER A 24 -11.28 9.22 20.74
N LEU A 25 -11.18 7.93 21.08
CA LEU A 25 -9.96 7.13 20.89
C LEU A 25 -9.92 6.37 19.56
N LEU A 26 -11.00 6.34 18.79
CA LEU A 26 -11.02 5.70 17.47
C LEU A 26 -9.89 6.19 16.51
N PRO A 27 -9.54 7.50 16.48
CA PRO A 27 -8.43 7.97 15.66
C PRO A 27 -7.09 7.30 15.99
N ILE A 28 -6.85 6.92 17.26
CA ILE A 28 -5.62 6.18 17.63
C ILE A 28 -5.61 4.79 17.01
N VAL A 29 -6.74 4.08 17.05
CA VAL A 29 -6.87 2.77 16.41
C VAL A 29 -6.62 2.89 14.89
N GLN A 30 -7.23 3.88 14.25
CA GLN A 30 -7.05 4.15 12.82
C GLN A 30 -5.59 4.48 12.48
N GLN A 31 -4.91 5.27 13.32
CA GLN A 31 -3.52 5.64 13.10
C GLN A 31 -2.59 4.44 13.19
N VAL A 32 -2.79 3.55 14.16
CA VAL A 32 -1.98 2.34 14.30
C VAL A 32 -2.21 1.38 13.12
N LEU A 33 -3.46 1.22 12.67
CA LEU A 33 -3.76 0.44 11.48
C LEU A 33 -3.12 1.05 10.21
N HIS A 34 -3.10 2.38 10.12
CA HIS A 34 -2.38 3.09 9.06
C HIS A 34 -0.86 2.85 9.13
N TYR A 35 -0.25 2.91 10.31
CA TYR A 35 1.18 2.60 10.48
C TYR A 35 1.50 1.18 10.03
N ARG A 36 0.64 0.22 10.36
CA ARG A 36 0.79 -1.15 9.87
C ARG A 36 0.83 -1.22 8.34
N ASP A 37 -0.05 -0.49 7.66
CA ASP A 37 -0.11 -0.47 6.20
C ASP A 37 1.10 0.24 5.59
N LEU A 38 1.61 1.31 6.22
CA LEU A 38 2.85 1.98 5.82
C LEU A 38 4.08 1.08 6.00
N VAL A 39 4.22 0.47 7.19
CA VAL A 39 5.36 -0.42 7.49
C VAL A 39 5.39 -1.63 6.56
N ALA A 40 4.23 -2.20 6.21
CA ALA A 40 4.15 -3.32 5.28
C ALA A 40 4.61 -2.97 3.85
N ARG A 41 4.48 -1.69 3.45
CA ARG A 41 4.83 -1.22 2.10
C ARG A 41 6.24 -0.67 2.00
N GLN A 42 6.68 0.07 3.03
CA GLN A 42 7.87 0.91 2.97
C GLN A 42 8.90 0.57 4.06
N GLY A 43 8.59 -0.41 4.92
CA GLY A 43 9.44 -0.77 6.04
C GLY A 43 9.29 0.19 7.24
N TRP A 44 9.97 -0.15 8.34
CA TRP A 44 9.82 0.54 9.62
C TRP A 44 10.27 2.01 9.59
N LEU A 45 11.29 2.35 8.80
CA LEU A 45 11.84 3.71 8.74
C LEU A 45 10.83 4.77 8.29
N VAL A 46 9.76 4.38 7.59
CA VAL A 46 8.69 5.30 7.19
C VAL A 46 8.05 6.00 8.40
N LEU A 47 8.06 5.36 9.58
CA LEU A 47 7.46 5.93 10.79
C LEU A 47 8.23 7.13 11.33
N GLU A 48 9.51 7.32 11.02
CA GLU A 48 10.26 8.54 11.37
C GLU A 48 9.62 9.81 10.79
N VAL A 49 9.03 9.68 9.60
CA VAL A 49 8.41 10.80 8.90
C VAL A 49 6.90 10.82 9.06
N ALA A 50 6.28 9.64 9.12
CA ALA A 50 4.83 9.51 9.17
C ALA A 50 4.24 9.70 10.57
N HIS A 51 5.05 9.50 11.62
CA HIS A 51 4.57 9.73 12.98
C HIS A 51 4.47 11.22 13.27
N GLN A 52 3.27 11.64 13.62
CA GLN A 52 2.98 13.00 14.06
C GLN A 52 2.18 12.95 15.37
N PRO A 53 2.28 13.97 16.23
CA PRO A 53 1.48 14.06 17.43
C PRO A 53 0.00 13.91 17.14
N PHE A 54 -0.71 13.20 18.03
CA PHE A 54 -2.16 13.06 17.91
C PHE A 54 -2.84 14.41 18.09
N VAL A 55 -3.63 14.82 17.11
CA VAL A 55 -4.46 16.03 17.13
C VAL A 55 -5.76 15.74 17.88
N GLU A 56 -6.35 14.58 17.66
CA GLU A 56 -7.52 14.04 18.35
C GLU A 56 -7.27 12.55 18.64
N PRO A 57 -7.45 12.13 19.90
CA PRO A 57 -7.73 12.95 21.07
C PRO A 57 -6.53 13.82 21.46
N VAL A 58 -6.78 14.97 22.09
CA VAL A 58 -5.71 15.82 22.61
C VAL A 58 -5.07 15.12 23.80
N LEU A 59 -3.86 14.62 23.59
CA LEU A 59 -3.06 13.99 24.61
C LEU A 59 -2.12 15.01 25.25
N SER A 60 -1.83 14.85 26.55
CA SER A 60 -0.80 15.67 27.20
C SER A 60 0.57 15.46 26.54
N GLN A 61 1.46 16.44 26.72
CA GLN A 61 2.83 16.32 26.23
C GLN A 61 3.54 15.05 26.72
N ALA A 62 3.27 14.64 27.97
CA ALA A 62 3.82 13.41 28.54
C ALA A 62 3.32 12.17 27.81
N ALA A 63 2.03 12.14 27.45
CA ALA A 63 1.44 11.03 26.71
C ALA A 63 1.95 10.99 25.25
N GLN A 64 2.12 12.15 24.60
CA GLN A 64 2.75 12.23 23.27
C GLN A 64 4.19 11.71 23.32
N SER A 65 5.00 12.19 24.28
CA SER A 65 6.38 11.73 24.45
C SER A 65 6.50 10.23 24.74
N TYR A 66 5.48 9.65 25.36
CA TYR A 66 5.40 8.20 25.53
C TYR A 66 5.21 7.49 24.17
N CYS A 67 4.31 7.97 23.34
CA CYS A 67 4.09 7.41 21.98
C CYS A 67 5.36 7.53 21.12
N ASP A 68 6.00 8.71 21.14
CA ASP A 68 7.27 8.96 20.43
C ASP A 68 8.33 7.93 20.89
N LYS A 69 8.43 7.68 22.20
CA LYS A 69 9.39 6.74 22.77
C LYS A 69 9.14 5.29 22.36
N VAL A 70 7.87 4.88 22.25
CA VAL A 70 7.52 3.54 21.77
C VAL A 70 7.98 3.35 20.32
N ILE A 71 7.72 4.33 19.45
CA ILE A 71 8.16 4.29 18.06
C ILE A 71 9.68 4.27 17.97
N GLU A 72 10.36 5.16 18.70
CA GLU A 72 11.83 5.22 18.73
C GLU A 72 12.45 3.87 19.09
N LEU A 73 11.95 3.20 20.13
CA LEU A 73 12.45 1.89 20.56
C LEU A 73 12.26 0.82 19.48
N LEU A 74 11.11 0.84 18.79
CA LEU A 74 10.84 -0.10 17.69
C LEU A 74 11.72 0.18 16.47
N LEU A 75 11.96 1.44 16.15
CA LEU A 75 12.88 1.84 15.06
C LEU A 75 14.33 1.45 15.36
N TRP A 76 14.74 1.47 16.61
CA TRP A 76 16.07 0.98 17.03
C TRP A 76 16.19 -0.55 17.03
N GLY A 77 15.12 -1.26 16.67
CA GLY A 77 15.14 -2.72 16.55
C GLY A 77 15.05 -3.47 17.87
N HIS A 78 14.58 -2.82 18.94
CA HIS A 78 14.31 -3.54 20.19
C HIS A 78 13.17 -4.55 20.01
N ASP A 79 13.33 -5.72 20.64
CA ASP A 79 12.30 -6.74 20.59
C ASP A 79 11.01 -6.31 21.33
N ALA A 80 9.87 -6.87 20.90
CA ALA A 80 8.55 -6.51 21.44
C ALA A 80 8.45 -6.68 22.96
N ARG A 81 9.17 -7.65 23.54
CA ARG A 81 9.15 -7.90 24.99
C ARG A 81 9.89 -6.79 25.75
N ALA A 82 11.03 -6.35 25.26
CA ALA A 82 11.77 -5.23 25.86
C ALA A 82 10.96 -3.94 25.77
N VAL A 83 10.35 -3.65 24.63
CA VAL A 83 9.47 -2.49 24.45
C VAL A 83 8.28 -2.57 25.39
N ALA A 84 7.60 -3.71 25.51
CA ALA A 84 6.46 -3.91 26.42
C ALA A 84 6.84 -3.63 27.89
N GLN A 85 8.04 -4.01 28.34
CA GLN A 85 8.50 -3.69 29.70
C GLN A 85 8.68 -2.18 29.92
N VAL A 86 9.20 -1.46 28.94
CA VAL A 86 9.33 0.01 29.00
C VAL A 86 7.96 0.66 29.03
N CYS A 87 7.04 0.23 28.14
CA CYS A 87 5.67 0.70 28.09
C CYS A 87 4.94 0.51 29.43
N GLN A 88 5.02 -0.68 30.00
CA GLN A 88 4.39 -0.98 31.28
C GLN A 88 4.91 -0.09 32.42
N ARG A 89 6.22 0.11 32.50
CA ARG A 89 6.82 1.00 33.53
C ARG A 89 6.42 2.45 33.29
N GLY A 90 6.36 2.90 32.03
CA GLY A 90 5.91 4.25 31.70
C GLY A 90 4.46 4.50 32.14
N LEU A 91 3.55 3.55 31.87
CA LEU A 91 2.14 3.64 32.29
C LEU A 91 1.96 3.64 33.80
N LEU A 92 2.81 2.94 34.57
CA LEU A 92 2.71 2.85 36.02
C LEU A 92 3.30 4.07 36.75
N ASN A 93 4.30 4.72 36.16
CA ASN A 93 5.08 5.75 36.85
C ASN A 93 4.66 7.18 36.54
N GLN A 94 3.73 7.39 35.62
CA GLN A 94 3.25 8.72 35.23
C GLN A 94 1.77 8.91 35.58
N PRO A 95 1.36 10.10 36.03
CA PRO A 95 -0.03 10.39 36.42
C PRO A 95 -0.92 10.68 35.21
N PHE A 96 -1.06 9.70 34.30
CA PHE A 96 -1.96 9.79 33.18
C PHE A 96 -3.42 9.74 33.62
N SER A 97 -4.29 10.53 32.98
CA SER A 97 -5.74 10.39 33.11
C SER A 97 -6.21 9.01 32.62
N ALA A 98 -7.39 8.57 33.04
CA ALA A 98 -7.96 7.29 32.60
C ALA A 98 -8.10 7.22 31.06
N LEU A 99 -8.44 8.33 30.41
CA LEU A 99 -8.53 8.43 28.96
C LEU A 99 -7.15 8.25 28.30
N GLU A 100 -6.13 8.93 28.82
CA GLU A 100 -4.76 8.77 28.31
C GLU A 100 -4.22 7.36 28.56
N GLN A 101 -4.49 6.78 29.73
CA GLN A 101 -4.08 5.39 30.01
C GLN A 101 -4.66 4.41 28.99
N LEU A 102 -5.95 4.55 28.64
CA LEU A 102 -6.57 3.73 27.59
C LEU A 102 -5.97 4.04 26.20
N ALA A 103 -5.76 5.32 25.88
CA ALA A 103 -5.12 5.74 24.62
C ALA A 103 -3.73 5.11 24.45
N LEU A 104 -2.90 5.20 25.49
CA LEU A 104 -1.53 4.65 25.49
C LEU A 104 -1.51 3.13 25.47
N LEU A 105 -2.50 2.48 26.10
CA LEU A 105 -2.68 1.03 26.03
C LEU A 105 -3.01 0.60 24.59
N LEU A 106 -4.01 1.22 23.96
CA LEU A 106 -4.39 0.94 22.57
C LEU A 106 -3.19 1.11 21.62
N PHE A 107 -2.49 2.22 21.75
CA PHE A 107 -1.32 2.52 20.95
C PHE A 107 -0.21 1.47 21.15
N SER A 108 0.13 1.17 22.40
CA SER A 108 1.20 0.22 22.72
C SER A 108 0.88 -1.20 22.27
N ASP A 109 -0.34 -1.70 22.56
CA ASP A 109 -0.76 -3.04 22.15
C ASP A 109 -0.74 -3.19 20.62
N GLY A 110 -1.23 -2.18 19.91
CA GLY A 110 -1.20 -2.16 18.45
C GLY A 110 0.22 -2.12 17.88
N MET A 111 1.10 -1.27 18.42
CA MET A 111 2.49 -1.16 17.97
C MET A 111 3.32 -2.40 18.30
N LEU A 112 3.09 -3.04 19.46
CA LEU A 112 3.72 -4.30 19.82
C LEU A 112 3.26 -5.44 18.89
N ALA A 113 1.96 -5.54 18.61
CA ALA A 113 1.44 -6.51 17.66
C ALA A 113 1.99 -6.28 16.25
N LEU A 114 2.14 -5.01 15.83
CA LEU A 114 2.81 -4.65 14.59
C LEU A 114 4.26 -5.12 14.54
N SER A 115 5.02 -4.93 15.63
CA SER A 115 6.43 -5.36 15.70
C SER A 115 6.59 -6.88 15.70
N GLU A 116 5.58 -7.62 16.16
CA GLU A 116 5.53 -9.09 16.05
C GLU A 116 5.09 -9.55 14.64
N GLY A 117 4.86 -8.65 13.69
CA GLY A 117 4.43 -8.99 12.32
C GLY A 117 2.99 -9.51 12.24
N ARG A 118 2.14 -9.18 13.20
CA ARG A 118 0.75 -9.65 13.23
C ARG A 118 -0.07 -9.07 12.08
N PRO A 119 -1.05 -9.82 11.56
CA PRO A 119 -1.92 -9.34 10.51
C PRO A 119 -2.81 -8.19 11.01
N ARG A 120 -3.28 -7.35 10.07
CA ARG A 120 -4.07 -6.15 10.34
C ARG A 120 -5.32 -6.42 11.18
N ASP A 121 -6.01 -7.53 10.88
CA ASP A 121 -7.22 -7.91 11.61
C ASP A 121 -6.93 -8.23 13.09
N TYR A 122 -5.78 -8.85 13.37
CA TYR A 122 -5.36 -9.09 14.75
C TYR A 122 -5.06 -7.77 15.50
N LEU A 123 -4.40 -6.79 14.83
CA LEU A 123 -4.17 -5.48 15.44
C LEU A 123 -5.49 -4.78 15.77
N ARG A 124 -6.44 -4.81 14.83
CA ARG A 124 -7.79 -4.28 15.05
C ARG A 124 -8.46 -4.94 16.25
N ASP A 125 -8.48 -6.26 16.28
CA ASP A 125 -9.20 -7.02 17.29
C ASP A 125 -8.61 -6.86 18.69
N ILE A 126 -7.26 -6.80 18.84
CA ILE A 126 -6.63 -6.57 20.14
C ILE A 126 -6.92 -5.16 20.68
N MET A 127 -6.92 -4.14 19.83
CA MET A 127 -7.28 -2.78 20.22
C MET A 127 -8.77 -2.67 20.56
N LEU A 128 -9.66 -3.27 19.78
CA LEU A 128 -11.09 -3.30 20.06
C LEU A 128 -11.43 -4.09 21.32
N ALA A 129 -10.67 -5.12 21.67
CA ALA A 129 -10.84 -5.82 22.94
C ALA A 129 -10.63 -4.90 24.16
N SER A 130 -9.75 -3.89 24.04
CA SER A 130 -9.50 -2.89 25.08
C SER A 130 -10.46 -1.70 25.02
N LEU A 131 -10.85 -1.27 23.81
CA LEU A 131 -11.77 -0.14 23.59
C LEU A 131 -13.24 -0.51 23.83
N GLY A 132 -13.65 -1.69 23.36
CA GLY A 132 -15.00 -2.22 23.28
C GLY A 132 -15.34 -2.69 21.87
N PHE A 133 -15.87 -3.91 21.72
CA PHE A 133 -16.22 -4.46 20.40
C PHE A 133 -17.41 -3.75 19.74
N GLU A 134 -18.21 -3.01 20.51
CA GLU A 134 -19.29 -2.17 20.01
C GLU A 134 -18.81 -1.09 19.03
N TRP A 135 -17.52 -0.76 19.04
CA TRP A 135 -16.91 0.23 18.14
C TRP A 135 -16.47 -0.34 16.79
N GLN A 136 -16.60 -1.64 16.57
CA GLN A 136 -16.20 -2.27 15.31
C GLN A 136 -16.90 -1.66 14.10
N ALA A 137 -18.22 -1.48 14.16
CA ALA A 137 -19.00 -0.92 13.04
C ALA A 137 -18.59 0.53 12.72
N ALA A 138 -18.35 1.34 13.74
CA ALA A 138 -17.92 2.73 13.57
C ALA A 138 -16.51 2.81 12.97
N LEU A 139 -15.61 1.90 13.35
CA LEU A 139 -14.27 1.80 12.77
C LEU A 139 -14.33 1.37 11.31
N GLU A 140 -15.13 0.36 10.97
CA GLU A 140 -15.33 -0.12 9.60
C GLU A 140 -15.93 0.96 8.70
N GLU A 141 -16.92 1.73 9.20
CA GLU A 141 -17.51 2.86 8.47
C GLU A 141 -16.48 3.95 8.19
N ALA A 142 -15.66 4.30 9.19
CA ALA A 142 -14.60 5.30 9.03
C ALA A 142 -13.50 4.82 8.06
N GLU A 143 -13.15 3.54 8.09
CA GLU A 143 -12.24 2.94 7.12
C GLU A 143 -12.82 2.99 5.70
N GLN A 144 -14.09 2.63 5.52
CA GLN A 144 -14.78 2.71 4.23
C GLN A 144 -14.90 4.14 3.71
N ALA A 145 -15.16 5.12 4.61
CA ALA A 145 -15.20 6.53 4.23
C ALA A 145 -13.84 7.01 3.70
N ARG A 146 -12.76 6.65 4.40
CA ARG A 146 -11.39 6.91 3.96
C ARG A 146 -11.08 6.21 2.64
N GLU A 147 -11.59 4.99 2.46
CA GLU A 147 -11.48 4.24 1.21
C GLU A 147 -12.14 4.93 0.03
N ARG A 148 -13.33 5.48 0.24
CA ARG A 148 -14.05 6.23 -0.79
C ARG A 148 -13.32 7.52 -1.17
N GLU A 149 -12.76 8.22 -0.18
CA GLU A 149 -11.99 9.44 -0.41
C GLU A 149 -10.72 9.18 -1.25
N TYR A 150 -10.02 8.07 -1.00
CA TYR A 150 -8.86 7.67 -1.80
C TYR A 150 -9.23 7.10 -3.17
N SER A 151 -10.40 6.48 -3.31
CA SER A 151 -10.88 5.89 -4.58
C SER A 151 -11.27 6.93 -5.62
N LEU A 152 -11.38 8.21 -5.26
CA LEU A 152 -11.91 9.27 -6.12
C LEU A 152 -10.84 10.07 -6.88
N ALA A 153 -9.57 9.92 -6.55
CA ALA A 153 -8.50 10.59 -7.28
C ALA A 153 -8.16 9.80 -8.55
N PRO A 154 -8.48 10.29 -9.75
CA PRO A 154 -8.11 9.58 -10.98
C PRO A 154 -6.59 9.48 -11.09
N LEU A 155 -6.12 8.35 -11.62
CA LEU A 155 -4.71 8.22 -12.00
C LEU A 155 -4.40 9.23 -13.11
N VAL A 156 -3.27 9.92 -12.97
CA VAL A 156 -2.83 10.86 -13.98
C VAL A 156 -1.97 10.10 -15.00
N TRP A 157 -2.53 9.90 -16.19
CA TRP A 157 -1.83 9.29 -17.32
C TRP A 157 -1.14 10.38 -18.15
N GLN A 158 0.15 10.19 -18.40
CA GLN A 158 0.92 11.06 -19.27
C GLN A 158 1.72 10.18 -20.23
N PRO A 159 1.08 9.74 -21.33
CA PRO A 159 1.73 8.87 -22.28
C PRO A 159 3.01 9.52 -22.82
N PHE A 160 4.01 8.69 -23.04
CA PHE A 160 5.23 9.13 -23.71
C PHE A 160 4.89 9.48 -25.17
N THR A 161 5.52 10.50 -25.70
CA THR A 161 5.42 10.75 -27.14
C THR A 161 6.15 9.65 -27.91
N ASP A 162 5.69 9.33 -29.10
CA ASP A 162 6.32 8.32 -29.95
C ASP A 162 7.83 8.57 -30.13
N ALA A 163 8.23 9.85 -30.24
CA ALA A 163 9.63 10.23 -30.32
C ALA A 163 10.42 9.90 -29.04
N GLN A 164 9.83 10.09 -27.86
CA GLN A 164 10.47 9.72 -26.58
C GLN A 164 10.58 8.21 -26.43
N LEU A 165 9.52 7.48 -26.79
CA LEU A 165 9.51 6.03 -26.81
C LEU A 165 10.57 5.48 -27.76
N GLN A 166 10.65 6.01 -28.97
CA GLN A 166 11.61 5.58 -29.97
C GLN A 166 13.05 5.89 -29.57
N GLN A 167 13.31 7.06 -29.03
CA GLN A 167 14.63 7.44 -28.51
C GLN A 167 15.09 6.55 -27.38
N GLU A 168 14.22 6.19 -26.43
CA GLU A 168 14.55 5.32 -25.32
C GLU A 168 14.72 3.87 -25.77
N LEU A 169 13.93 3.41 -26.73
CA LEU A 169 14.10 2.11 -27.37
C LEU A 169 15.45 1.97 -28.08
N GLU A 170 15.86 2.99 -28.84
CA GLU A 170 17.17 3.01 -29.51
C GLU A 170 18.35 3.02 -28.53
N ASN A 171 18.19 3.68 -27.39
CA ASN A 171 19.24 3.80 -26.38
C ASN A 171 19.35 2.59 -25.44
N HIS A 172 18.28 1.84 -25.18
CA HIS A 172 18.22 0.87 -24.09
C HIS A 172 17.65 -0.50 -24.47
N ALA A 173 17.05 -0.65 -25.62
CA ALA A 173 16.55 -1.96 -26.07
C ALA A 173 17.71 -2.86 -26.53
N PRO A 174 17.68 -4.14 -26.19
CA PRO A 174 18.49 -5.12 -26.89
C PRO A 174 18.14 -5.13 -28.38
N SER A 175 19.01 -5.61 -29.22
CA SER A 175 18.88 -5.64 -30.70
C SER A 175 17.59 -6.27 -31.24
N ASP A 176 16.76 -6.85 -30.38
CA ASP A 176 15.46 -7.43 -30.70
C ASP A 176 14.35 -6.57 -30.10
N GLN A 177 13.64 -5.81 -30.96
CA GLN A 177 12.50 -4.94 -30.59
C GLN A 177 11.18 -5.70 -30.38
N THR A 178 11.16 -7.00 -30.65
CA THR A 178 9.96 -7.85 -30.55
C THR A 178 9.30 -7.80 -29.16
N PRO A 179 10.06 -7.83 -28.04
CA PRO A 179 9.43 -7.76 -26.73
C PRO A 179 8.64 -6.49 -26.45
N TRP A 180 9.08 -5.34 -26.96
CA TRP A 180 8.41 -4.07 -26.73
C TRP A 180 7.01 -4.01 -27.35
N ARG A 181 6.88 -4.46 -28.60
CA ARG A 181 5.58 -4.56 -29.27
C ARG A 181 4.66 -5.53 -28.54
N ALA A 182 5.22 -6.55 -27.91
CA ALA A 182 4.50 -7.49 -27.10
C ALA A 182 3.91 -6.88 -25.80
N ALA A 183 4.37 -5.71 -25.34
CA ALA A 183 3.80 -5.06 -24.16
C ALA A 183 2.30 -4.75 -24.34
N PHE A 184 1.87 -4.44 -25.55
CA PHE A 184 0.46 -4.22 -25.87
C PHE A 184 -0.39 -5.50 -25.79
N LEU A 185 0.22 -6.68 -25.78
CA LEU A 185 -0.49 -7.96 -25.61
C LEU A 185 -1.31 -8.01 -24.33
N PHE A 186 -0.82 -7.38 -23.26
CA PHE A 186 -1.52 -7.41 -21.98
C PHE A 186 -2.89 -6.75 -22.02
N ALA A 187 -3.12 -5.83 -22.98
CA ALA A 187 -4.43 -5.24 -23.21
C ALA A 187 -5.43 -6.22 -23.89
N HIS A 188 -4.94 -7.26 -24.55
CA HIS A 188 -5.75 -8.22 -25.30
C HIS A 188 -5.96 -9.56 -24.57
N LEU A 189 -5.38 -9.76 -23.39
CA LEU A 189 -5.58 -10.97 -22.59
C LEU A 189 -7.04 -11.14 -22.20
N SER A 190 -7.53 -12.36 -22.15
CA SER A 190 -8.82 -12.65 -21.51
C SER A 190 -8.72 -12.43 -20.00
N ASP A 191 -9.86 -12.20 -19.32
CA ASP A 191 -9.87 -12.00 -17.87
C ASP A 191 -9.33 -13.22 -17.12
N ALA A 192 -9.58 -14.44 -17.62
CA ALA A 192 -9.03 -15.66 -17.04
C ALA A 192 -7.48 -15.70 -17.12
N GLN A 193 -6.90 -15.27 -18.24
CA GLN A 193 -5.46 -15.18 -18.42
C GLN A 193 -4.85 -14.08 -17.54
N LEU A 194 -5.52 -12.93 -17.47
CA LEU A 194 -5.12 -11.81 -16.63
C LEU A 194 -5.14 -12.19 -15.15
N GLN A 195 -6.20 -12.87 -14.69
CA GLN A 195 -6.30 -13.38 -13.31
C GLN A 195 -5.22 -14.42 -12.99
N ALA A 196 -4.89 -15.30 -13.93
CA ALA A 196 -3.83 -16.28 -13.75
C ALA A 196 -2.47 -15.59 -13.57
N LEU A 197 -2.16 -14.61 -14.41
CA LEU A 197 -0.93 -13.80 -14.30
C LEU A 197 -0.88 -13.00 -13.01
N LEU A 198 -2.00 -12.38 -12.59
CA LEU A 198 -2.07 -11.60 -11.35
C LEU A 198 -1.81 -12.42 -10.08
N ARG A 199 -1.99 -13.74 -10.14
CA ARG A 199 -1.69 -14.65 -9.01
C ARG A 199 -0.22 -15.01 -8.91
N GLU A 200 0.49 -15.03 -10.03
CA GLU A 200 1.87 -15.51 -10.13
C GLU A 200 2.90 -14.38 -10.17
N ALA A 201 2.52 -13.24 -10.77
CA ALA A 201 3.41 -12.10 -10.94
C ALA A 201 3.45 -11.20 -9.68
N GLU A 202 4.57 -10.55 -9.46
CA GLU A 202 4.71 -9.56 -8.40
C GLU A 202 3.93 -8.28 -8.73
N ALA A 203 3.38 -7.62 -7.70
CA ALA A 203 2.67 -6.35 -7.86
C ALA A 203 3.54 -5.25 -8.49
N SER A 204 4.85 -5.26 -8.17
CA SER A 204 5.85 -4.35 -8.75
C SER A 204 5.96 -4.47 -10.26
N ASP A 205 5.88 -5.69 -10.81
CA ASP A 205 5.97 -5.90 -12.25
C ASP A 205 4.77 -5.25 -12.98
N TRP A 206 3.58 -5.38 -12.42
CA TRP A 206 2.39 -4.75 -12.98
C TRP A 206 2.42 -3.22 -12.88
N ILE A 207 2.91 -2.68 -11.76
CA ILE A 207 3.05 -1.23 -11.56
C ILE A 207 4.04 -0.66 -12.58
N ASN A 208 5.16 -1.32 -12.79
CA ASN A 208 6.16 -0.94 -13.78
C ASN A 208 5.63 -1.06 -15.21
N LEU A 209 4.85 -2.10 -15.52
CA LEU A 209 4.19 -2.25 -16.82
C LEU A 209 3.16 -1.14 -17.06
N LEU A 210 2.32 -0.83 -16.08
CA LEU A 210 1.36 0.28 -16.18
C LEU A 210 2.06 1.62 -16.40
N TRP A 211 3.15 1.84 -15.68
CA TRP A 211 3.97 3.04 -15.88
C TRP A 211 4.54 3.10 -17.29
N LEU A 212 5.01 1.97 -17.79
CA LEU A 212 5.61 1.86 -19.13
C LEU A 212 4.59 2.13 -20.24
N LEU A 213 3.41 1.53 -20.14
CA LEU A 213 2.37 1.61 -21.17
C LEU A 213 1.50 2.86 -21.06
N GLN A 214 1.44 3.50 -19.87
CA GLN A 214 0.57 4.64 -19.59
C GLN A 214 -0.89 4.38 -20.07
N SER A 215 -1.37 3.15 -19.87
CA SER A 215 -2.62 2.67 -20.44
C SER A 215 -3.74 2.64 -19.41
N GLU A 216 -4.65 3.61 -19.47
CA GLU A 216 -5.87 3.60 -18.66
C GLU A 216 -6.76 2.37 -18.93
N PRO A 217 -6.97 1.92 -20.19
CA PRO A 217 -7.73 0.70 -20.44
C PRO A 217 -7.14 -0.55 -19.77
N LEU A 218 -5.81 -0.69 -19.75
CA LEU A 218 -5.17 -1.79 -19.04
C LEU A 218 -5.39 -1.67 -17.54
N TRP A 219 -5.28 -0.48 -16.97
CA TRP A 219 -5.57 -0.25 -15.56
C TRP A 219 -7.01 -0.64 -15.20
N GLN A 220 -8.00 -0.21 -15.96
CA GLN A 220 -9.40 -0.56 -15.71
C GLN A 220 -9.60 -2.08 -15.71
N ARG A 221 -9.03 -2.78 -16.67
CA ARG A 221 -9.11 -4.24 -16.73
C ARG A 221 -8.40 -4.93 -15.58
N LEU A 222 -7.25 -4.42 -15.13
CA LEU A 222 -6.58 -4.91 -13.92
C LEU A 222 -7.46 -4.66 -12.68
N ALA A 223 -8.00 -3.45 -12.55
CA ALA A 223 -8.87 -3.08 -11.43
C ALA A 223 -10.10 -3.98 -11.34
N ASP A 224 -10.77 -4.28 -12.46
CA ASP A 224 -11.93 -5.17 -12.50
C ASP A 224 -11.61 -6.61 -12.03
N ASN A 225 -10.35 -7.02 -12.12
CA ASN A 225 -9.87 -8.34 -11.70
C ASN A 225 -9.19 -8.35 -10.31
N LEU A 226 -9.13 -7.20 -9.63
CA LEU A 226 -8.50 -7.06 -8.32
C LEU A 226 -9.54 -6.77 -7.22
N THR A 227 -9.26 -7.20 -6.00
CA THR A 227 -10.04 -6.76 -4.85
C THR A 227 -9.82 -5.25 -4.62
N GLN A 228 -10.80 -4.54 -4.05
CA GLN A 228 -10.69 -3.11 -3.75
C GLN A 228 -9.41 -2.77 -2.95
N ARG A 229 -9.03 -3.64 -2.01
CA ARG A 229 -7.79 -3.48 -1.25
C ARG A 229 -6.55 -3.53 -2.14
N THR A 230 -6.52 -4.47 -3.07
CA THR A 230 -5.39 -4.65 -3.99
C THR A 230 -5.36 -3.51 -5.02
N GLN A 231 -6.52 -3.07 -5.54
CA GLN A 231 -6.62 -1.90 -6.41
C GLN A 231 -6.00 -0.66 -5.76
N ARG A 232 -6.33 -0.42 -4.48
CA ARG A 232 -5.76 0.70 -3.73
C ARG A 232 -4.25 0.60 -3.61
N HIS A 233 -3.74 -0.57 -3.24
CA HIS A 233 -2.30 -0.78 -3.15
C HIS A 233 -1.59 -0.49 -4.48
N PHE A 234 -2.15 -0.96 -5.60
CA PHE A 234 -1.64 -0.65 -6.93
C PHE A 234 -1.68 0.85 -7.23
N HIS A 235 -2.81 1.50 -6.96
CA HIS A 235 -3.01 2.92 -7.20
C HIS A 235 -2.02 3.79 -6.41
N GLU A 236 -1.89 3.54 -5.10
CA GLU A 236 -0.96 4.28 -4.24
C GLU A 236 0.50 4.02 -4.64
N SER A 237 0.85 2.78 -4.92
CA SER A 237 2.20 2.41 -5.36
C SER A 237 2.54 3.03 -6.71
N TYR A 238 1.60 3.05 -7.65
CA TYR A 238 1.75 3.71 -8.93
C TYR A 238 1.96 5.22 -8.76
N GLN A 239 1.12 5.88 -7.95
CA GLN A 239 1.26 7.31 -7.69
C GLN A 239 2.59 7.65 -7.00
N HIS A 240 2.99 6.88 -5.98
CA HIS A 240 4.25 7.08 -5.29
C HIS A 240 5.44 6.91 -6.23
N HIS A 241 5.43 5.87 -7.02
CA HIS A 241 6.46 5.54 -7.99
C HIS A 241 6.58 6.63 -9.08
N TRP A 242 5.44 7.06 -9.62
CA TRP A 242 5.35 8.12 -10.60
C TRP A 242 5.85 9.47 -10.07
N GLN A 243 5.46 9.85 -8.87
CA GLN A 243 5.90 11.10 -8.25
C GLN A 243 7.38 11.07 -7.85
N GLY A 244 7.87 9.93 -7.38
CA GLY A 244 9.26 9.74 -6.98
C GLY A 244 10.22 9.73 -8.17
N VAL A 245 9.91 8.96 -9.19
CA VAL A 245 10.76 8.76 -10.37
C VAL A 245 10.95 10.05 -11.17
N ARG A 246 9.88 10.84 -11.35
CA ARG A 246 9.99 12.12 -12.07
C ARG A 246 10.87 13.15 -11.37
N ARG A 247 11.05 13.03 -10.05
CA ARG A 247 11.76 14.04 -9.25
C ARG A 247 13.24 13.73 -9.00
N SER A 248 13.67 12.46 -9.03
CA SER A 248 14.94 12.06 -8.44
C SER A 248 15.85 11.15 -9.27
N GLN A 249 15.39 10.54 -10.35
CA GLN A 249 16.23 9.60 -11.12
C GLN A 249 16.27 9.90 -12.62
N PRO A 250 17.41 9.62 -13.30
CA PRO A 250 17.46 9.63 -14.75
C PRO A 250 16.45 8.61 -15.32
N LEU A 251 15.65 9.03 -16.28
CA LEU A 251 14.65 8.21 -16.96
C LEU A 251 15.22 6.84 -17.41
N ALA A 252 16.48 6.83 -17.86
CA ALA A 252 17.21 5.66 -18.30
C ALA A 252 17.35 4.53 -17.26
N ALA A 253 17.50 4.85 -15.96
CA ALA A 253 17.60 3.82 -14.91
C ALA A 253 16.26 3.13 -14.71
N TYR A 254 15.18 3.89 -14.78
CA TYR A 254 13.84 3.38 -14.59
C TYR A 254 13.35 2.54 -15.77
N TRP A 255 13.70 2.89 -16.98
CA TRP A 255 13.43 2.09 -18.17
C TRP A 255 13.97 0.67 -18.05
N ARG A 256 15.14 0.49 -17.46
CA ARG A 256 15.73 -0.83 -17.27
C ARG A 256 14.88 -1.69 -16.31
N GLU A 257 14.39 -1.11 -15.22
CA GLU A 257 13.50 -1.82 -14.29
C GLU A 257 12.17 -2.17 -14.93
N ALA A 258 11.53 -1.21 -15.60
CA ALA A 258 10.27 -1.42 -16.30
C ALA A 258 10.38 -2.48 -17.40
N TYR A 259 11.50 -2.49 -18.11
CA TYR A 259 11.77 -3.50 -19.13
C TYR A 259 12.00 -4.88 -18.51
N GLN A 260 12.68 -4.97 -17.38
CA GLN A 260 12.83 -6.24 -16.66
C GLN A 260 11.48 -6.78 -16.18
N SER A 261 10.65 -5.94 -15.60
CA SER A 261 9.30 -6.31 -15.17
C SER A 261 8.42 -6.76 -16.34
N PHE A 262 8.51 -6.07 -17.47
CA PHE A 262 7.86 -6.51 -18.70
C PHE A 262 8.35 -7.90 -19.13
N THR A 263 9.65 -8.14 -19.11
CA THR A 263 10.25 -9.44 -19.48
C THR A 263 9.77 -10.55 -18.54
N ASN A 264 9.68 -10.29 -17.26
CA ASN A 264 9.16 -11.24 -16.27
C ASN A 264 7.70 -11.62 -16.59
N LEU A 265 6.83 -10.61 -16.79
CA LEU A 265 5.42 -10.83 -17.14
C LEU A 265 5.26 -11.56 -18.47
N TYR A 266 6.07 -11.21 -19.47
CA TYR A 266 6.06 -11.86 -20.77
C TYR A 266 6.47 -13.34 -20.67
N GLN A 267 7.49 -13.67 -19.89
CA GLN A 267 7.92 -15.06 -19.66
C GLN A 267 6.84 -15.86 -18.93
N LEU A 268 6.20 -15.29 -17.90
CA LEU A 268 5.08 -15.92 -17.21
C LEU A 268 3.93 -16.21 -18.18
N LEU A 269 3.58 -15.23 -19.00
CA LEU A 269 2.54 -15.36 -20.01
C LEU A 269 2.87 -16.46 -21.02
N HIS A 270 4.11 -16.51 -21.48
CA HIS A 270 4.58 -17.52 -22.42
C HIS A 270 4.51 -18.94 -21.83
N VAL A 271 4.87 -19.09 -20.55
CA VAL A 271 4.75 -20.38 -19.83
C VAL A 271 3.28 -20.81 -19.70
N GLN A 272 2.37 -19.87 -19.46
CA GLN A 272 0.95 -20.18 -19.30
C GLN A 272 0.24 -20.51 -20.61
N LEU A 273 0.58 -19.83 -21.69
CA LEU A 273 -0.12 -19.95 -22.96
C LEU A 273 0.51 -20.93 -23.96
N GLY A 274 1.84 -21.09 -23.88
CA GLY A 274 2.62 -21.82 -24.86
C GLY A 274 2.79 -21.09 -26.21
N ASP A 275 3.68 -21.63 -27.05
CA ASP A 275 4.17 -20.98 -28.28
C ASP A 275 3.05 -20.63 -29.28
N GLU A 276 2.09 -21.54 -29.50
CA GLU A 276 1.04 -21.32 -30.49
C GLU A 276 0.05 -20.20 -30.11
N ALA A 277 -0.32 -20.12 -28.81
CA ALA A 277 -1.22 -19.08 -28.36
C ALA A 277 -0.53 -17.71 -28.30
N MET A 278 0.76 -17.70 -27.94
CA MET A 278 1.59 -16.49 -28.00
C MET A 278 1.73 -15.98 -29.45
N ALA A 279 2.01 -16.85 -30.41
CA ALA A 279 2.10 -16.46 -31.82
C ALA A 279 0.79 -15.87 -32.36
N ARG A 280 -0.36 -16.42 -31.95
CA ARG A 280 -1.67 -15.88 -32.32
C ARG A 280 -1.91 -14.49 -31.73
N LEU A 281 -1.57 -14.27 -30.45
CA LEU A 281 -1.69 -12.97 -29.80
C LEU A 281 -0.77 -11.94 -30.46
N LEU A 282 0.47 -12.29 -30.76
CA LEU A 282 1.42 -11.42 -31.47
C LEU A 282 0.93 -11.08 -32.89
N GLY A 283 0.33 -12.02 -33.59
CA GLY A 283 -0.26 -11.80 -34.91
C GLY A 283 -1.46 -10.84 -34.90
N ILE A 284 -2.25 -10.84 -33.83
CA ILE A 284 -3.36 -9.89 -33.65
C ILE A 284 -2.83 -8.47 -33.46
N THR A 285 -1.82 -8.31 -32.61
CA THR A 285 -1.24 -6.98 -32.34
C THR A 285 -0.51 -6.39 -33.55
N GLU A 286 0.16 -7.18 -34.36
CA GLU A 286 0.78 -6.72 -35.60
C GLU A 286 -0.27 -6.25 -36.62
N SER A 287 -1.40 -6.94 -36.74
CA SER A 287 -2.49 -6.58 -37.63
C SER A 287 -3.18 -5.26 -37.20
N GLU A 288 -3.36 -5.02 -35.92
CA GLU A 288 -3.96 -3.79 -35.42
C GLU A 288 -3.02 -2.59 -35.51
N ALA A 289 -1.73 -2.78 -35.27
CA ALA A 289 -0.72 -1.73 -35.44
C ALA A 289 -0.59 -1.26 -36.89
N LEU A 290 -0.79 -2.17 -37.86
CA LEU A 290 -0.79 -1.83 -39.29
C LEU A 290 -2.08 -1.10 -39.72
N ASN A 291 -3.22 -1.46 -39.12
CA ASN A 291 -4.51 -0.84 -39.45
C ASN A 291 -4.75 0.51 -38.77
N GLY A 292 -4.10 0.76 -37.63
CA GLY A 292 -4.18 2.04 -36.89
C GLY A 292 -3.45 3.19 -37.58
N ASN A 293 -2.42 2.91 -38.37
CA ASN A 293 -1.65 3.93 -39.09
C ASN A 293 -2.33 4.43 -40.41
N ASP A 294 -3.31 3.68 -40.92
CA ASP A 294 -4.01 4.07 -42.17
C ASP A 294 -5.20 5.01 -41.94
N SER A 295 -5.64 5.22 -40.70
CA SER A 295 -6.80 6.08 -40.41
C SER A 295 -6.47 7.57 -40.26
N ASP A 296 -5.21 7.97 -40.10
CA ASP A 296 -4.81 9.38 -39.91
C ASP A 296 -4.38 10.10 -41.21
N THR A 297 -4.38 9.43 -42.36
CA THR A 297 -3.93 10.05 -43.64
C THR A 297 -5.05 10.50 -44.58
N ASN A 298 -6.33 10.39 -44.21
CA ASN A 298 -7.46 10.87 -45.03
C ASN A 298 -8.31 11.90 -44.28
N GLY A 299 -7.75 13.09 -44.03
CA GLY A 299 -8.45 14.25 -43.52
C GLY A 299 -7.88 15.54 -44.10
N HIS A 300 -8.26 15.81 -45.36
CA HIS A 300 -8.18 17.15 -45.96
C HIS A 300 -9.52 17.86 -45.83
#